data_ca05d9e2c7982d3dc3f570b6632e2739
#
_entry.id   ca05d9e2c7982d3dc3f570b6632e2739
#
_cell.length_a   1.000
_cell.length_b   1.000
_cell.length_c   1.000
_cell.angle_alpha   90.00
_cell.angle_beta   90.00
_cell.angle_gamma   90.00
#
_symmetry.space_group_name_H-M   'P 1'
#
loop_
_entity.id
_entity.type
_entity.pdbx_description
1 polymer ?
#
loop_
_entity_poly.entity_id
_entity_poly.type
_entity_poly.pdbx_seq_one_letter_code
_entity_poly.pdbx_strand_id
1 'polypeptide(L)'
;LETHARATPATDYRLASLTKQFTATAVMLLAADGKLRIDDLAARFVPELPDYARRVTIRQLLTHTSGLPDYEDAVHGDSTHQVHDRDVPELIGQGDTLYFPSGSGYGYSNTGYALLALVVERASGQPFARFLHERIFAPLGMTHSVAYEKGVSSVPQRAFGYSLRDGHWVRTDQSSTSAVLGDGGIYTSIEDLVHWDHALDAHTLVSEAMQREAWTSATLTDGRGTGYGFGWFVDDSASGVRLRHHGETMGFTNAILKIPSRRLTIVLLTNRTGGDPWDLAARIAALPGLR
;
A
#
# COMPACT_ATOMS: atom_id res chain seq x y z
N LEU A 1 -1.30 11.64 22.80
CA LEU A 1 -1.93 11.81 24.11
C LEU A 1 -1.14 12.76 25.01
N GLU A 2 0.19 12.68 25.01
CA GLU A 2 1.08 13.40 25.93
C GLU A 2 1.03 14.92 25.76
N THR A 3 0.81 15.39 24.53
CA THR A 3 0.78 16.82 24.20
C THR A 3 -0.63 17.41 24.23
N HIS A 4 -1.67 16.56 24.35
CA HIS A 4 -3.08 16.95 24.19
C HIS A 4 -3.37 17.70 22.87
N ALA A 5 -2.49 17.57 21.86
CA ALA A 5 -2.73 18.15 20.55
C ALA A 5 -3.96 17.51 19.89
N ARG A 6 -4.81 18.36 19.33
CA ARG A 6 -6.00 17.90 18.60
C ARG A 6 -5.59 17.41 17.23
N ALA A 7 -6.21 16.32 16.75
CA ALA A 7 -6.14 15.94 15.36
C ALA A 7 -6.84 16.99 14.49
N THR A 8 -6.23 17.31 13.37
CA THR A 8 -6.75 18.22 12.35
C THR A 8 -6.75 17.50 10.99
N PRO A 9 -7.40 18.02 9.96
CA PRO A 9 -7.28 17.46 8.61
C PRO A 9 -5.84 17.38 8.09
N ALA A 10 -4.94 18.25 8.57
CA ALA A 10 -3.51 18.28 8.24
C ALA A 10 -2.64 17.34 9.11
N THR A 11 -3.22 16.59 10.05
CA THR A 11 -2.46 15.65 10.88
C THR A 11 -2.03 14.44 10.05
N ASP A 12 -0.74 14.08 10.14
CA ASP A 12 -0.13 13.02 9.34
C ASP A 12 -0.18 11.68 10.07
N TYR A 13 -0.89 10.73 9.47
CA TYR A 13 -1.03 9.37 9.97
C TYR A 13 -0.21 8.40 9.12
N ARG A 14 0.33 7.35 9.74
CA ARG A 14 0.92 6.25 9.01
C ARG A 14 -0.19 5.45 8.33
N LEU A 15 -0.10 5.34 7.01
CA LEU A 15 -1.14 4.70 6.18
C LEU A 15 -1.18 3.19 6.32
N ALA A 16 -0.06 2.55 6.69
CA ALA A 16 0.09 1.11 6.57
C ALA A 16 -0.27 0.66 5.14
N SER A 17 -1.01 -0.42 4.97
CA SER A 17 -1.29 -0.99 3.65
C SER A 17 -2.08 -0.10 2.67
N LEU A 18 -2.64 1.04 3.11
CA LEU A 18 -3.13 2.05 2.16
C LEU A 18 -2.00 2.60 1.26
N THR A 19 -0.75 2.46 1.68
CA THR A 19 0.46 2.75 0.88
C THR A 19 0.47 2.03 -0.46
N LYS A 20 -0.09 0.84 -0.54
CA LYS A 20 -0.05 -0.02 -1.73
C LYS A 20 -0.64 0.64 -2.98
N GLN A 21 -1.60 1.55 -2.82
CA GLN A 21 -2.15 2.35 -3.93
C GLN A 21 -1.08 3.21 -4.59
N PHE A 22 -0.23 3.83 -3.79
CA PHE A 22 0.86 4.71 -4.25
C PHE A 22 1.99 3.90 -4.90
N THR A 23 2.35 2.77 -4.30
CA THR A 23 3.35 1.84 -4.87
C THR A 23 2.88 1.28 -6.21
N ALA A 24 1.61 0.87 -6.32
CA ALA A 24 1.04 0.41 -7.59
C ALA A 24 1.03 1.54 -8.64
N THR A 25 0.68 2.77 -8.24
CA THR A 25 0.71 3.93 -9.14
C THR A 25 2.13 4.26 -9.61
N ALA A 26 3.13 4.13 -8.75
CA ALA A 26 4.55 4.30 -9.14
C ALA A 26 4.96 3.31 -10.22
N VAL A 27 4.56 2.05 -10.10
CA VAL A 27 4.79 1.02 -11.13
C VAL A 27 4.07 1.35 -12.43
N MET A 28 2.81 1.79 -12.35
CA MET A 28 2.03 2.20 -13.53
C MET A 28 2.64 3.41 -14.24
N LEU A 29 3.16 4.39 -13.51
CA LEU A 29 3.88 5.54 -14.08
C LEU A 29 5.12 5.09 -14.86
N LEU A 30 5.90 4.16 -14.32
CA LEU A 30 7.07 3.60 -15.01
C LEU A 30 6.68 2.79 -16.24
N ALA A 31 5.54 2.11 -16.19
CA ALA A 31 5.00 1.42 -17.36
C ALA A 31 4.57 2.42 -18.45
N ALA A 32 3.92 3.53 -18.08
CA ALA A 32 3.56 4.60 -19.00
C ALA A 32 4.81 5.28 -19.61
N ASP A 33 5.88 5.43 -18.85
CA ASP A 33 7.18 5.94 -19.30
C ASP A 33 7.96 4.94 -20.17
N GLY A 34 7.48 3.70 -20.37
CA GLY A 34 8.15 2.65 -21.12
C GLY A 34 9.39 2.07 -20.43
N LYS A 35 9.56 2.30 -19.12
CA LYS A 35 10.69 1.81 -18.33
C LYS A 35 10.56 0.33 -17.94
N LEU A 36 9.33 -0.16 -17.85
CA LEU A 36 8.98 -1.54 -17.60
C LEU A 36 7.65 -1.90 -18.28
N ARG A 37 7.31 -3.18 -18.29
CA ARG A 37 5.97 -3.68 -18.63
C ARG A 37 5.40 -4.36 -17.40
N ILE A 38 4.10 -4.23 -17.19
CA ILE A 38 3.41 -4.86 -16.04
C ILE A 38 3.60 -6.38 -16.03
N ASP A 39 3.78 -7.00 -17.20
CA ASP A 39 4.01 -8.43 -17.34
C ASP A 39 5.50 -8.83 -17.40
N ASP A 40 6.44 -7.90 -17.20
CA ASP A 40 7.85 -8.23 -17.05
C ASP A 40 8.09 -9.11 -15.82
N LEU A 41 9.09 -9.97 -15.87
CA LEU A 41 9.55 -10.72 -14.71
C LEU A 41 10.17 -9.77 -13.69
N ALA A 42 9.78 -9.89 -12.42
CA ALA A 42 10.35 -9.08 -11.34
C ALA A 42 11.87 -9.27 -11.22
N ALA A 43 12.37 -10.49 -11.52
CA ALA A 43 13.80 -10.81 -11.52
C ALA A 43 14.64 -9.97 -12.52
N ARG A 44 14.02 -9.34 -13.52
CA ARG A 44 14.70 -8.37 -14.40
C ARG A 44 15.21 -7.15 -13.62
N PHE A 45 14.49 -6.75 -12.61
CA PHE A 45 14.79 -5.59 -11.77
C PHE A 45 15.38 -5.99 -10.41
N VAL A 46 15.01 -7.16 -9.89
CA VAL A 46 15.46 -7.69 -8.60
C VAL A 46 16.17 -9.03 -8.85
N PRO A 47 17.40 -9.00 -9.38
CA PRO A 47 18.15 -10.22 -9.73
C PRO A 47 18.53 -11.08 -8.50
N GLU A 48 18.43 -10.51 -7.29
CA GLU A 48 18.66 -11.19 -6.01
C GLU A 48 17.53 -12.13 -5.60
N LEU A 49 16.41 -12.12 -6.32
CA LEU A 49 15.31 -13.06 -6.05
C LEU A 49 15.81 -14.52 -6.09
N PRO A 50 15.40 -15.36 -5.14
CA PRO A 50 15.74 -16.77 -5.13
C PRO A 50 15.19 -17.48 -6.37
N ASP A 51 15.80 -18.60 -6.74
CA ASP A 51 15.51 -19.28 -8.01
C ASP A 51 14.03 -19.64 -8.17
N TYR A 52 13.37 -20.05 -7.10
CA TYR A 52 11.95 -20.39 -7.12
C TYR A 52 11.03 -19.17 -7.42
N ALA A 53 11.51 -17.95 -7.17
CA ALA A 53 10.77 -16.69 -7.37
C ALA A 53 11.06 -16.02 -8.73
N ARG A 54 12.06 -16.49 -9.49
CA ARG A 54 12.54 -15.81 -10.72
C ARG A 54 11.50 -15.69 -11.82
N ARG A 55 10.45 -16.50 -11.80
CA ARG A 55 9.39 -16.48 -12.82
C ARG A 55 8.19 -15.62 -12.42
N VAL A 56 8.20 -15.02 -11.25
CA VAL A 56 7.14 -14.12 -10.78
C VAL A 56 7.16 -12.84 -11.61
N THR A 57 5.98 -12.42 -12.08
CA THR A 57 5.80 -11.17 -12.84
C THR A 57 5.46 -9.99 -11.91
N ILE A 58 5.69 -8.76 -12.37
CA ILE A 58 5.26 -7.53 -11.67
C ILE A 58 3.74 -7.56 -11.46
N ARG A 59 2.95 -8.02 -12.43
CA ARG A 59 1.49 -8.20 -12.30
C ARG A 59 1.14 -9.08 -11.11
N GLN A 60 1.80 -10.22 -10.98
CA GLN A 60 1.53 -11.15 -9.89
C GLN A 60 1.90 -10.59 -8.51
N LEU A 61 2.90 -9.70 -8.43
CA LEU A 61 3.20 -8.95 -7.21
C LEU A 61 2.08 -7.93 -6.90
N LEU A 62 1.64 -7.14 -7.91
CA LEU A 62 0.58 -6.14 -7.78
C LEU A 62 -0.75 -6.74 -7.31
N THR A 63 -1.06 -7.97 -7.73
CA THR A 63 -2.35 -8.62 -7.54
C THR A 63 -2.37 -9.68 -6.45
N HIS A 64 -1.28 -9.84 -5.70
CA HIS A 64 -1.12 -10.87 -4.66
C HIS A 64 -1.34 -12.32 -5.17
N THR A 65 -0.94 -12.57 -6.41
CA THR A 65 -1.04 -13.89 -7.03
C THR A 65 0.32 -14.53 -7.29
N SER A 66 1.38 -13.98 -6.71
CA SER A 66 2.75 -14.48 -6.87
C SER A 66 2.99 -15.84 -6.22
N GLY A 67 2.32 -16.12 -5.09
CA GLY A 67 2.58 -17.29 -4.24
C GLY A 67 3.84 -17.16 -3.39
N LEU A 68 4.52 -16.00 -3.40
CA LEU A 68 5.71 -15.76 -2.57
C LEU A 68 5.37 -15.84 -1.07
N PRO A 69 6.27 -16.41 -0.25
CA PRO A 69 6.19 -16.32 1.21
C PRO A 69 6.12 -14.86 1.67
N ASP A 70 5.44 -14.61 2.80
CA ASP A 70 5.48 -13.27 3.38
C ASP A 70 6.79 -13.09 4.15
N TYR A 71 7.50 -11.99 3.90
CA TYR A 71 8.77 -11.71 4.57
C TYR A 71 8.57 -11.51 6.08
N GLU A 72 7.39 -11.08 6.51
CA GLU A 72 7.07 -10.88 7.93
C GLU A 72 7.14 -12.19 8.72
N ASP A 73 6.89 -13.34 8.09
CA ASP A 73 7.02 -14.66 8.72
C ASP A 73 8.48 -15.00 9.08
N ALA A 74 9.45 -14.40 8.36
CA ALA A 74 10.88 -14.57 8.62
C ALA A 74 11.47 -13.50 9.57
N VAL A 75 10.69 -12.48 9.94
CA VAL A 75 11.16 -11.39 10.80
C VAL A 75 10.92 -11.72 12.27
N HIS A 76 12.02 -11.97 12.97
CA HIS A 76 12.01 -12.20 14.41
C HIS A 76 12.79 -11.09 15.11
N GLY A 77 12.20 -10.44 16.08
CA GLY A 77 12.90 -9.43 16.87
C GLY A 77 12.10 -8.18 17.20
N ASP A 78 12.80 -7.20 17.72
CA ASP A 78 12.23 -5.94 18.16
C ASP A 78 12.45 -4.80 17.13
N SER A 79 11.93 -3.61 17.42
CA SER A 79 12.02 -2.44 16.54
C SER A 79 13.41 -1.78 16.50
N THR A 80 14.43 -2.33 17.16
CA THR A 80 15.78 -1.76 17.18
C THR A 80 16.52 -2.00 15.86
N HIS A 81 16.22 -3.16 15.22
CA HIS A 81 16.73 -3.52 13.92
C HIS A 81 15.58 -3.64 12.95
N GLN A 82 15.36 -2.59 12.16
CA GLN A 82 14.27 -2.55 11.19
C GLN A 82 14.68 -3.15 9.85
N VAL A 83 13.78 -3.97 9.29
CA VAL A 83 13.87 -4.49 7.93
C VAL A 83 13.54 -3.38 6.94
N HIS A 84 14.27 -3.34 5.82
CA HIS A 84 14.02 -2.46 4.69
C HIS A 84 13.57 -3.27 3.46
N ASP A 85 13.01 -2.63 2.45
CA ASP A 85 12.60 -3.29 1.20
C ASP A 85 13.76 -4.10 0.58
N ARG A 86 14.99 -3.60 0.65
CA ARG A 86 16.21 -4.26 0.10
C ARG A 86 16.57 -5.58 0.79
N ASP A 87 16.10 -5.80 2.01
CA ASP A 87 16.41 -7.00 2.80
C ASP A 87 15.42 -8.15 2.47
N VAL A 88 14.28 -7.81 1.85
CA VAL A 88 13.20 -8.76 1.57
C VAL A 88 13.61 -9.91 0.65
N PRO A 89 14.38 -9.72 -0.43
CA PRO A 89 14.85 -10.84 -1.25
C PRO A 89 15.65 -11.88 -0.47
N GLU A 90 16.50 -11.46 0.48
CA GLU A 90 17.28 -12.36 1.35
C GLU A 90 16.38 -13.09 2.35
N LEU A 91 15.41 -12.38 2.96
CA LEU A 91 14.48 -12.96 3.92
C LEU A 91 13.64 -14.08 3.29
N ILE A 92 13.04 -13.85 2.12
CA ILE A 92 12.30 -14.90 1.42
C ILE A 92 13.23 -15.98 0.87
N GLY A 93 14.50 -15.68 0.61
CA GLY A 93 15.52 -16.63 0.17
C GLY A 93 15.88 -17.69 1.23
N GLN A 94 15.45 -17.54 2.48
CA GLN A 94 15.58 -18.57 3.52
C GLN A 94 14.63 -19.76 3.30
N GLY A 95 13.56 -19.57 2.50
CA GLY A 95 12.68 -20.63 2.02
C GLY A 95 13.14 -21.17 0.66
N ASP A 96 12.47 -22.19 0.18
CA ASP A 96 12.81 -22.89 -1.07
C ASP A 96 11.65 -23.04 -2.06
N THR A 97 10.46 -22.56 -1.72
CA THR A 97 9.26 -22.80 -2.53
C THR A 97 8.23 -21.68 -2.40
N LEU A 98 7.34 -21.62 -3.38
CA LEU A 98 6.12 -20.81 -3.33
C LEU A 98 5.04 -21.50 -2.50
N TYR A 99 4.17 -20.75 -1.85
CA TYR A 99 2.98 -21.28 -1.16
C TYR A 99 1.99 -21.92 -2.15
N PHE A 100 1.95 -21.40 -3.38
CA PHE A 100 1.19 -21.95 -4.51
C PHE A 100 1.85 -21.50 -5.83
N PRO A 101 1.64 -22.22 -6.94
CA PRO A 101 2.16 -21.82 -8.24
C PRO A 101 1.66 -20.42 -8.63
N SER A 102 2.55 -19.57 -9.10
CA SER A 102 2.23 -18.19 -9.47
C SER A 102 1.05 -18.11 -10.45
N GLY A 103 0.05 -17.30 -10.12
CA GLY A 103 -1.19 -17.13 -10.87
C GLY A 103 -2.28 -18.16 -10.56
N SER A 104 -2.00 -19.22 -9.81
CA SER A 104 -3.01 -20.28 -9.51
C SER A 104 -3.83 -20.00 -8.25
N GLY A 105 -3.41 -19.07 -7.42
CA GLY A 105 -4.05 -18.72 -6.16
C GLY A 105 -3.90 -17.25 -5.82
N TYR A 106 -4.67 -16.82 -4.84
CA TYR A 106 -4.58 -15.50 -4.21
C TYR A 106 -4.12 -15.66 -2.76
N GLY A 107 -3.11 -14.91 -2.37
CA GLY A 107 -2.63 -14.82 -1.00
C GLY A 107 -2.05 -13.42 -0.76
N TYR A 108 -2.74 -12.61 0.06
CA TYR A 108 -2.27 -11.28 0.39
C TYR A 108 -0.86 -11.37 1.00
N SER A 109 0.09 -10.61 0.46
CA SER A 109 1.49 -10.67 0.87
C SER A 109 2.13 -9.28 0.82
N ASN A 110 2.78 -8.87 1.90
CA ASN A 110 3.56 -7.64 1.96
C ASN A 110 4.84 -7.73 1.12
N THR A 111 5.41 -8.94 1.00
CA THR A 111 6.57 -9.22 0.13
C THR A 111 6.39 -8.65 -1.28
N GLY A 112 5.21 -8.86 -1.89
CA GLY A 112 4.96 -8.36 -3.24
C GLY A 112 5.18 -6.86 -3.37
N TYR A 113 4.71 -6.08 -2.41
CA TYR A 113 4.79 -4.62 -2.45
C TYR A 113 6.15 -4.08 -2.00
N ALA A 114 6.84 -4.74 -1.10
CA ALA A 114 8.25 -4.45 -0.80
C ALA A 114 9.14 -4.67 -2.05
N LEU A 115 8.94 -5.77 -2.77
CA LEU A 115 9.65 -6.02 -4.03
C LEU A 115 9.29 -5.02 -5.13
N LEU A 116 8.03 -4.53 -5.18
CA LEU A 116 7.63 -3.48 -6.12
C LEU A 116 8.33 -2.16 -5.83
N ALA A 117 8.61 -1.81 -4.56
CA ALA A 117 9.45 -0.65 -4.26
C ALA A 117 10.85 -0.79 -4.86
N LEU A 118 11.49 -1.97 -4.77
CA LEU A 118 12.77 -2.23 -5.42
C LEU A 118 12.68 -2.16 -6.95
N VAL A 119 11.59 -2.69 -7.53
CA VAL A 119 11.34 -2.55 -8.98
C VAL A 119 11.28 -1.08 -9.37
N VAL A 120 10.57 -0.25 -8.60
CA VAL A 120 10.49 1.21 -8.84
C VAL A 120 11.87 1.86 -8.76
N GLU A 121 12.66 1.56 -7.72
CA GLU A 121 14.01 2.11 -7.58
C GLU A 121 14.90 1.78 -8.78
N ARG A 122 14.92 0.52 -9.18
CA ARG A 122 15.81 0.02 -10.23
C ARG A 122 15.38 0.44 -11.63
N ALA A 123 14.07 0.49 -11.88
CA ALA A 123 13.54 0.95 -13.16
C ALA A 123 13.68 2.48 -13.34
N SER A 124 13.58 3.24 -12.24
CA SER A 124 13.71 4.71 -12.26
C SER A 124 15.15 5.19 -12.12
N GLY A 125 16.00 4.42 -11.46
CA GLY A 125 17.36 4.82 -11.10
C GLY A 125 17.43 5.78 -9.89
N GLN A 126 16.39 5.86 -9.06
CA GLN A 126 16.35 6.75 -7.90
C GLN A 126 15.67 6.08 -6.69
N PRO A 127 15.95 6.51 -5.44
CA PRO A 127 15.31 5.96 -4.25
C PRO A 127 13.78 6.02 -4.32
N PHE A 128 13.09 4.99 -3.80
CA PHE A 128 11.64 4.87 -3.83
C PHE A 128 10.92 6.08 -3.22
N ALA A 129 11.35 6.52 -2.03
CA ALA A 129 10.78 7.69 -1.37
C ALA A 129 10.88 8.96 -2.23
N ARG A 130 12.02 9.16 -2.90
CA ARG A 130 12.22 10.28 -3.81
C ARG A 130 11.33 10.17 -5.05
N PHE A 131 11.20 8.99 -5.63
CA PHE A 131 10.31 8.76 -6.77
C PHE A 131 8.86 9.09 -6.43
N LEU A 132 8.36 8.63 -5.29
CA LEU A 132 7.01 8.97 -4.84
C LEU A 132 6.82 10.47 -4.69
N HIS A 133 7.79 11.15 -4.06
CA HIS A 133 7.73 12.59 -3.87
C HIS A 133 7.69 13.33 -5.22
N GLU A 134 8.63 13.05 -6.11
CA GLU A 134 8.78 13.78 -7.39
C GLU A 134 7.67 13.47 -8.40
N ARG A 135 7.15 12.22 -8.39
CA ARG A 135 6.23 11.75 -9.43
C ARG A 135 4.78 11.68 -8.98
N ILE A 136 4.51 11.70 -7.67
CA ILE A 136 3.15 11.59 -7.14
C ILE A 136 2.85 12.76 -6.21
N PHE A 137 3.58 12.90 -5.10
CA PHE A 137 3.18 13.84 -4.06
C PHE A 137 3.30 15.29 -4.50
N ALA A 138 4.45 15.73 -4.99
CA ALA A 138 4.67 17.10 -5.42
C ALA A 138 3.78 17.53 -6.61
N PRO A 139 3.60 16.72 -7.69
CA PRO A 139 2.69 17.08 -8.76
C PRO A 139 1.23 17.22 -8.34
N LEU A 140 0.80 16.50 -7.30
CA LEU A 140 -0.56 16.58 -6.76
C LEU A 140 -0.72 17.62 -5.65
N GLY A 141 0.34 18.29 -5.21
CA GLY A 141 0.29 19.22 -4.09
C GLY A 141 0.11 18.54 -2.73
N MET A 142 0.46 17.26 -2.62
CA MET A 142 0.40 16.49 -1.37
C MET A 142 1.61 16.81 -0.48
N THR A 143 1.58 17.97 0.16
CA THR A 143 2.73 18.54 0.87
C THR A 143 3.00 17.93 2.24
N HIS A 144 2.05 17.16 2.77
CA HIS A 144 2.16 16.40 4.02
C HIS A 144 2.58 14.94 3.81
N SER A 145 2.59 14.46 2.55
CA SER A 145 2.85 13.06 2.24
C SER A 145 4.33 12.75 2.16
N VAL A 146 4.75 11.71 2.85
CA VAL A 146 6.15 11.27 2.87
C VAL A 146 6.26 9.76 3.04
N ALA A 147 7.09 9.10 2.22
CA ALA A 147 7.59 7.77 2.54
C ALA A 147 8.69 7.93 3.60
N TYR A 148 8.42 7.46 4.81
CA TYR A 148 9.20 7.83 5.98
C TYR A 148 10.44 6.97 6.17
N GLU A 149 11.59 7.60 6.06
CA GLU A 149 12.90 7.01 6.34
C GLU A 149 13.49 7.63 7.62
N LYS A 150 13.67 6.81 8.65
CA LYS A 150 14.19 7.27 9.95
C LYS A 150 15.56 7.91 9.81
N GLY A 151 15.68 9.13 10.29
CA GLY A 151 16.94 9.92 10.23
C GLY A 151 17.20 10.61 8.89
N VAL A 152 16.35 10.40 7.88
CA VAL A 152 16.46 11.02 6.54
C VAL A 152 15.30 11.99 6.31
N SER A 153 14.07 11.56 6.52
CA SER A 153 12.88 12.38 6.33
C SER A 153 12.22 12.75 7.66
N SER A 154 11.35 13.75 7.62
CA SER A 154 10.52 14.16 8.75
C SER A 154 9.04 14.12 8.38
N VAL A 155 8.18 13.88 9.38
CA VAL A 155 6.73 13.95 9.24
C VAL A 155 6.25 15.18 10.01
N PRO A 156 5.79 16.26 9.33
CA PRO A 156 5.63 17.57 9.96
C PRO A 156 4.61 17.62 11.10
N GLN A 157 3.42 17.07 10.89
CA GLN A 157 2.32 17.03 11.86
C GLN A 157 2.00 15.60 12.29
N ARG A 158 3.02 14.85 12.64
CA ARG A 158 2.95 13.42 12.90
C ARG A 158 2.01 13.06 14.06
N ALA A 159 1.02 12.25 13.77
CA ALA A 159 0.35 11.45 14.79
C ALA A 159 1.27 10.29 15.22
N PHE A 160 1.39 10.07 16.52
CA PHE A 160 2.05 8.89 17.06
C PHE A 160 1.03 7.78 17.31
N GLY A 161 1.43 6.54 17.04
CA GLY A 161 0.57 5.38 17.18
C GLY A 161 0.46 4.87 18.62
N TYR A 162 -0.69 4.34 18.99
CA TYR A 162 -0.97 3.82 20.32
C TYR A 162 -1.63 2.44 20.26
N SER A 163 -1.30 1.60 21.23
CA SER A 163 -1.95 0.31 21.44
C SER A 163 -2.50 0.22 22.88
N LEU A 164 -3.63 -0.45 23.04
CA LEU A 164 -4.19 -0.69 24.35
C LEU A 164 -3.47 -1.88 25.00
N ARG A 165 -2.82 -1.65 26.16
CA ARG A 165 -2.14 -2.68 26.95
C ARG A 165 -2.62 -2.55 28.40
N ASP A 166 -3.15 -3.61 28.97
CA ASP A 166 -3.65 -3.66 30.33
C ASP A 166 -4.62 -2.50 30.69
N GLY A 167 -5.49 -2.15 29.75
CA GLY A 167 -6.46 -1.06 29.89
C GLY A 167 -5.91 0.37 29.70
N HIS A 168 -4.63 0.52 29.39
CA HIS A 168 -3.97 1.81 29.20
C HIS A 168 -3.46 1.98 27.76
N TRP A 169 -3.61 3.18 27.21
CA TRP A 169 -3.02 3.52 25.90
C TRP A 169 -1.51 3.76 26.05
N VAL A 170 -0.74 2.95 25.35
CA VAL A 170 0.73 3.02 25.33
C VAL A 170 1.18 3.37 23.91
N ARG A 171 2.12 4.28 23.78
CA ARG A 171 2.72 4.62 22.50
C ARG A 171 3.54 3.43 21.96
N THR A 172 3.20 2.97 20.77
CA THR A 172 3.79 1.77 20.14
C THR A 172 4.24 1.96 18.69
N ASP A 173 4.06 3.01 18.11
CA ASP A 173 4.35 3.69 16.83
C ASP A 173 5.22 2.98 15.77
N GLN A 174 6.20 2.13 16.15
CA GLN A 174 7.14 1.47 15.24
C GLN A 174 7.33 -0.01 15.60
N SER A 175 7.55 -0.84 14.57
CA SER A 175 7.89 -2.26 14.66
C SER A 175 9.15 -2.58 13.87
N SER A 176 9.59 -3.84 13.89
CA SER A 176 10.71 -4.33 13.09
C SER A 176 10.50 -4.15 11.58
N THR A 177 9.25 -4.13 11.10
CA THR A 177 8.92 -3.98 9.67
C THR A 177 8.58 -2.54 9.27
N SER A 178 8.71 -1.58 10.19
CA SER A 178 8.28 -0.21 9.94
C SER A 178 9.12 0.57 8.94
N ALA A 179 10.31 0.10 8.57
CA ALA A 179 11.15 0.73 7.55
C ALA A 179 10.98 0.12 6.15
N VAL A 180 10.11 -0.88 5.98
CA VAL A 180 9.66 -1.31 4.64
C VAL A 180 8.70 -0.26 4.11
N LEU A 181 9.06 0.36 2.99
CA LEU A 181 8.35 1.51 2.46
C LEU A 181 7.24 1.12 1.49
N GLY A 182 7.48 0.10 0.65
CA GLY A 182 6.60 -0.25 -0.45
C GLY A 182 5.24 -0.80 -0.04
N ASP A 183 5.16 -1.45 1.09
CA ASP A 183 3.94 -2.09 1.59
C ASP A 183 3.15 -1.24 2.59
N GLY A 184 3.84 -0.31 3.34
CA GLY A 184 3.20 0.37 4.46
C GLY A 184 3.88 1.62 5.01
N GLY A 185 4.91 2.17 4.34
CA GLY A 185 5.80 3.21 4.90
C GLY A 185 5.38 4.66 4.70
N ILE A 186 4.22 4.95 4.08
CA ILE A 186 3.78 6.33 3.83
C ILE A 186 3.06 6.91 5.05
N TYR A 187 3.39 8.16 5.37
CA TYR A 187 2.59 9.05 6.21
C TYR A 187 1.89 10.09 5.33
N THR A 188 0.67 10.44 5.64
CA THR A 188 -0.11 11.47 4.94
C THR A 188 -1.27 11.98 5.79
N SER A 189 -1.91 13.04 5.34
CA SER A 189 -3.04 13.70 5.98
C SER A 189 -4.36 13.47 5.20
N ILE A 190 -5.48 13.79 5.83
CA ILE A 190 -6.77 13.83 5.12
C ILE A 190 -6.76 14.88 4.00
N GLU A 191 -6.12 16.02 4.23
CA GLU A 191 -6.00 17.08 3.20
C GLU A 191 -5.31 16.55 1.95
N ASP A 192 -4.18 15.88 2.09
CA ASP A 192 -3.46 15.29 0.97
C ASP A 192 -4.24 14.16 0.30
N LEU A 193 -4.99 13.35 1.06
CA LEU A 193 -5.83 12.29 0.48
C LEU A 193 -7.03 12.84 -0.32
N VAL A 194 -7.46 14.08 -0.09
CA VAL A 194 -8.41 14.78 -0.99
C VAL A 194 -7.75 15.07 -2.34
N HIS A 195 -6.49 15.52 -2.35
CA HIS A 195 -5.73 15.70 -3.60
C HIS A 195 -5.56 14.37 -4.35
N TRP A 196 -5.24 13.31 -3.62
CA TRP A 196 -5.15 11.96 -4.17
C TRP A 196 -6.46 11.49 -4.81
N ASP A 197 -7.57 11.65 -4.10
CA ASP A 197 -8.90 11.27 -4.58
C ASP A 197 -9.29 12.03 -5.86
N HIS A 198 -9.06 13.34 -5.88
CA HIS A 198 -9.28 14.15 -7.08
C HIS A 198 -8.42 13.71 -8.26
N ALA A 199 -7.16 13.34 -8.00
CA ALA A 199 -6.25 12.85 -9.05
C ALA A 199 -6.70 11.51 -9.63
N LEU A 200 -7.24 10.62 -8.80
CA LEU A 200 -7.85 9.37 -9.23
C LEU A 200 -9.08 9.61 -10.13
N ASP A 201 -9.97 10.53 -9.75
CA ASP A 201 -11.17 10.86 -10.52
C ASP A 201 -10.85 11.56 -11.85
N ALA A 202 -9.79 12.36 -11.87
CA ALA A 202 -9.35 13.13 -13.05
C ALA A 202 -8.34 12.35 -13.93
N HIS A 203 -7.92 11.15 -13.54
CA HIS A 203 -6.88 10.37 -14.24
C HIS A 203 -5.58 11.18 -14.44
N THR A 204 -5.19 11.98 -13.44
CA THR A 204 -4.10 12.95 -13.56
C THR A 204 -2.74 12.30 -13.75
N LEU A 205 -2.49 11.16 -13.11
CA LEU A 205 -1.17 10.51 -13.10
C LEU A 205 -1.04 9.40 -14.14
N VAL A 206 -2.10 8.65 -14.36
CA VAL A 206 -2.12 7.52 -15.30
C VAL A 206 -3.35 7.61 -16.18
N SER A 207 -3.32 6.99 -17.36
CA SER A 207 -4.47 6.99 -18.27
C SER A 207 -5.68 6.28 -17.64
N GLU A 208 -6.89 6.67 -18.08
CA GLU A 208 -8.12 6.01 -17.67
C GLU A 208 -8.09 4.49 -17.90
N ALA A 209 -7.47 4.06 -18.99
CA ALA A 209 -7.34 2.63 -19.31
C ALA A 209 -6.47 1.89 -18.27
N MET A 210 -5.32 2.46 -17.88
CA MET A 210 -4.45 1.88 -16.84
C MET A 210 -5.14 1.89 -15.48
N GLN A 211 -5.84 2.97 -15.14
CA GLN A 211 -6.57 3.05 -13.88
C GLN A 211 -7.72 2.05 -13.83
N ARG A 212 -8.43 1.85 -14.94
CA ARG A 212 -9.48 0.82 -15.04
C ARG A 212 -8.90 -0.57 -14.84
N GLU A 213 -7.71 -0.86 -15.41
CA GLU A 213 -6.99 -2.11 -15.16
C GLU A 213 -6.68 -2.27 -13.67
N ALA A 214 -6.16 -1.23 -13.00
CA ALA A 214 -5.87 -1.25 -11.57
C ALA A 214 -7.11 -1.49 -10.70
N TRP A 215 -8.27 -1.08 -11.16
CA TRP A 215 -9.57 -1.21 -10.48
C TRP A 215 -10.36 -2.45 -10.93
N THR A 216 -9.72 -3.37 -11.61
CA THR A 216 -10.31 -4.63 -12.06
C THR A 216 -9.75 -5.78 -11.23
N SER A 217 -10.64 -6.66 -10.77
CA SER A 217 -10.23 -7.89 -10.08
C SER A 217 -9.33 -8.73 -10.99
N ALA A 218 -8.16 -9.10 -10.50
CA ALA A 218 -7.29 -10.03 -11.21
C ALA A 218 -7.96 -11.39 -11.35
N THR A 219 -7.62 -12.09 -12.45
CA THR A 219 -8.14 -13.41 -12.77
C THR A 219 -7.04 -14.44 -12.62
N LEU A 220 -7.33 -15.53 -11.91
CA LEU A 220 -6.46 -16.68 -11.74
C LEU A 220 -6.41 -17.52 -13.03
N THR A 221 -5.44 -18.43 -13.12
CA THR A 221 -5.27 -19.34 -14.28
C THR A 221 -6.46 -20.27 -14.51
N ASP A 222 -7.30 -20.49 -13.49
CA ASP A 222 -8.55 -21.27 -13.59
C ASP A 222 -9.79 -20.42 -13.90
N GLY A 223 -9.63 -19.12 -14.14
CA GLY A 223 -10.69 -18.18 -14.49
C GLY A 223 -11.40 -17.52 -13.30
N ARG A 224 -11.08 -17.88 -12.06
CA ARG A 224 -11.67 -17.24 -10.87
C ARG A 224 -11.11 -15.85 -10.65
N GLY A 225 -11.96 -14.90 -10.27
CA GLY A 225 -11.54 -13.57 -9.82
C GLY A 225 -10.94 -13.62 -8.41
N THR A 226 -9.97 -12.75 -8.15
CA THR A 226 -9.32 -12.64 -6.83
C THR A 226 -10.01 -11.65 -5.89
N GLY A 227 -10.80 -10.72 -6.42
CA GLY A 227 -11.33 -9.58 -5.67
C GLY A 227 -10.26 -8.53 -5.36
N TYR A 228 -9.09 -8.56 -6.03
CA TYR A 228 -8.01 -7.60 -5.84
C TYR A 228 -7.42 -7.14 -7.17
N GLY A 229 -7.20 -5.85 -7.31
CA GLY A 229 -6.56 -5.20 -8.44
C GLY A 229 -5.14 -4.74 -8.10
N PHE A 230 -4.76 -3.51 -8.51
CA PHE A 230 -3.45 -2.95 -8.20
C PHE A 230 -3.57 -2.00 -6.99
N GLY A 231 -3.32 -2.52 -5.79
CA GLY A 231 -3.42 -1.78 -4.54
C GLY A 231 -4.83 -1.56 -4.00
N TRP A 232 -5.82 -2.28 -4.53
CA TRP A 232 -7.22 -2.16 -4.16
C TRP A 232 -7.91 -3.51 -4.06
N PHE A 233 -8.67 -3.73 -3.00
CA PHE A 233 -9.75 -4.71 -3.01
C PHE A 233 -10.86 -4.19 -3.93
N VAL A 234 -11.37 -5.06 -4.77
CA VAL A 234 -12.36 -4.74 -5.81
C VAL A 234 -13.60 -5.59 -5.57
N ASP A 235 -14.65 -4.95 -5.09
CA ASP A 235 -15.97 -5.56 -4.97
C ASP A 235 -16.80 -5.12 -6.18
N ASP A 236 -16.90 -5.99 -7.19
CA ASP A 236 -17.71 -5.75 -8.39
C ASP A 236 -19.11 -6.37 -8.20
N SER A 237 -20.12 -5.57 -8.34
CA SER A 237 -21.53 -5.97 -8.13
C SER A 237 -22.46 -5.29 -9.11
N ALA A 238 -23.71 -5.74 -9.19
CA ALA A 238 -24.74 -5.12 -10.01
C ALA A 238 -24.99 -3.62 -9.67
N SER A 239 -24.60 -3.17 -8.48
CA SER A 239 -24.67 -1.76 -8.06
C SER A 239 -23.43 -0.94 -8.42
N GLY A 240 -22.45 -1.56 -9.11
CA GLY A 240 -21.20 -0.96 -9.54
C GLY A 240 -20.00 -1.39 -8.70
N VAL A 241 -18.83 -0.93 -9.13
CA VAL A 241 -17.56 -1.20 -8.50
C VAL A 241 -17.42 -0.43 -7.19
N ARG A 242 -16.97 -1.11 -6.14
CA ARG A 242 -16.48 -0.51 -4.90
C ARG A 242 -15.02 -0.87 -4.75
N LEU A 243 -14.22 0.13 -4.49
CA LEU A 243 -12.80 -0.01 -4.24
C LEU A 243 -12.55 0.25 -2.76
N ARG A 244 -11.80 -0.61 -2.13
CA ARG A 244 -11.51 -0.46 -0.71
C ARG A 244 -10.09 -0.92 -0.40
N HIS A 245 -9.56 -0.38 0.66
CA HIS A 245 -8.39 -0.95 1.33
C HIS A 245 -8.43 -0.62 2.82
N HIS A 246 -7.90 -1.50 3.63
CA HIS A 246 -7.63 -1.22 5.03
C HIS A 246 -6.11 -1.19 5.25
N GLY A 247 -5.68 -0.44 6.25
CA GLY A 247 -4.29 -0.37 6.65
C GLY A 247 -4.18 -0.64 8.13
N GLU A 248 -3.41 -1.66 8.48
CA GLU A 248 -3.14 -1.98 9.87
C GLU A 248 -1.65 -2.14 10.10
N THR A 249 -1.15 -1.49 11.13
CA THR A 249 0.21 -1.64 11.63
C THR A 249 0.22 -1.27 13.11
N MET A 250 1.35 -1.44 13.77
CA MET A 250 1.49 -1.10 15.17
C MET A 250 1.09 0.36 15.43
N GLY A 251 0.02 0.55 16.20
CA GLY A 251 -0.49 1.86 16.59
C GLY A 251 -1.38 2.58 15.56
N PHE A 252 -1.71 1.97 14.42
CA PHE A 252 -2.55 2.60 13.40
C PHE A 252 -3.50 1.59 12.77
N THR A 253 -4.75 1.98 12.60
CA THR A 253 -5.76 1.20 11.87
C THR A 253 -6.58 2.16 11.00
N ASN A 254 -6.55 2.00 9.69
CA ASN A 254 -7.10 2.94 8.71
C ASN A 254 -8.00 2.23 7.70
N ALA A 255 -8.86 2.99 7.04
CA ALA A 255 -9.67 2.49 5.92
C ALA A 255 -9.88 3.57 4.86
N ILE A 256 -9.96 3.12 3.61
CA ILE A 256 -10.47 3.89 2.49
C ILE A 256 -11.55 3.08 1.76
N LEU A 257 -12.63 3.74 1.40
CA LEU A 257 -13.71 3.22 0.56
C LEU A 257 -13.99 4.24 -0.54
N LYS A 258 -13.86 3.83 -1.81
CA LYS A 258 -14.21 4.64 -2.97
C LYS A 258 -15.31 3.95 -3.78
N ILE A 259 -16.34 4.70 -4.12
CA ILE A 259 -17.47 4.28 -4.98
C ILE A 259 -17.48 5.21 -6.20
N PRO A 260 -16.77 4.87 -7.28
CA PRO A 260 -16.59 5.77 -8.43
C PRO A 260 -17.90 6.23 -9.06
N SER A 261 -18.87 5.32 -9.20
CA SER A 261 -20.20 5.64 -9.76
C SER A 261 -20.99 6.69 -8.96
N ARG A 262 -20.62 6.91 -7.69
CA ARG A 262 -21.24 7.91 -6.81
C ARG A 262 -20.34 9.11 -6.54
N ARG A 263 -19.13 9.12 -7.09
CA ARG A 263 -18.09 10.11 -6.76
C ARG A 263 -17.94 10.28 -5.25
N LEU A 264 -17.99 9.16 -4.53
CA LEU A 264 -17.93 9.12 -3.07
C LEU A 264 -16.66 8.42 -2.63
N THR A 265 -15.87 9.10 -1.81
CA THR A 265 -14.73 8.50 -1.11
C THR A 265 -14.85 8.79 0.38
N ILE A 266 -14.61 7.77 1.19
CA ILE A 266 -14.59 7.85 2.66
C ILE A 266 -13.23 7.38 3.10
N VAL A 267 -12.55 8.22 3.86
CA VAL A 267 -11.25 7.92 4.46
C VAL A 267 -11.34 8.05 5.96
N LEU A 268 -10.87 7.04 6.66
CA LEU A 268 -10.76 7.01 8.12
C LEU A 268 -9.31 6.74 8.49
N LEU A 269 -8.67 7.72 9.14
CA LEU A 269 -7.32 7.60 9.66
C LEU A 269 -7.38 7.60 11.18
N THR A 270 -6.74 6.61 11.81
CA THR A 270 -6.67 6.51 13.26
C THR A 270 -5.23 6.23 13.72
N ASN A 271 -4.87 6.76 14.88
CA ASN A 271 -3.59 6.52 15.52
C ASN A 271 -3.73 5.56 16.71
N ARG A 272 -4.49 4.50 16.51
CA ARG A 272 -4.69 3.42 17.50
C ARG A 272 -4.71 2.05 16.82
N THR A 273 -4.20 1.05 17.51
CA THR A 273 -4.40 -0.35 17.11
C THR A 273 -5.83 -0.79 17.44
N GLY A 274 -6.42 -1.60 16.57
CA GLY A 274 -7.76 -2.15 16.73
C GLY A 274 -8.87 -1.15 16.41
N GLY A 275 -10.09 -1.60 16.58
CA GLY A 275 -11.28 -0.96 16.02
C GLY A 275 -11.60 -1.54 14.65
N ASP A 276 -12.71 -1.12 14.09
CA ASP A 276 -13.13 -1.50 12.74
C ASP A 276 -13.49 -0.25 11.92
N PRO A 277 -12.47 0.47 11.40
CA PRO A 277 -12.71 1.61 10.52
C PRO A 277 -13.37 1.19 9.21
N TRP A 278 -13.24 -0.09 8.82
CA TRP A 278 -13.89 -0.61 7.62
C TRP A 278 -15.43 -0.67 7.79
N ASP A 279 -15.93 -1.26 8.90
CA ASP A 279 -17.37 -1.27 9.20
C ASP A 279 -17.91 0.17 9.29
N LEU A 280 -17.16 1.06 9.94
CA LEU A 280 -17.56 2.46 10.06
C LEU A 280 -17.64 3.15 8.69
N ALA A 281 -16.68 2.94 7.80
CA ALA A 281 -16.72 3.50 6.44
C ALA A 281 -17.92 2.96 5.64
N ALA A 282 -18.20 1.66 5.74
CA ALA A 282 -19.35 1.04 5.09
C ALA A 282 -20.68 1.59 5.61
N ARG A 283 -20.80 1.80 6.92
CA ARG A 283 -21.99 2.41 7.56
C ARG A 283 -22.18 3.87 7.14
N ILE A 284 -21.09 4.66 7.07
CA ILE A 284 -21.16 6.04 6.56
C ILE A 284 -21.65 6.04 5.13
N ALA A 285 -21.12 5.16 4.26
CA ALA A 285 -21.55 5.07 2.85
C ALA A 285 -23.03 4.71 2.67
N ALA A 286 -23.66 4.10 3.68
CA ALA A 286 -25.05 3.71 3.66
C ALA A 286 -26.02 4.81 4.13
N LEU A 287 -25.51 5.93 4.68
CA LEU A 287 -26.35 7.03 5.18
C LEU A 287 -27.24 7.62 4.10
N PRO A 288 -28.51 7.94 4.42
CA PRO A 288 -29.38 8.72 3.53
C PRO A 288 -28.72 10.08 3.21
N GLY A 289 -28.77 10.48 1.94
CA GLY A 289 -28.16 11.73 1.46
C GLY A 289 -26.74 11.59 0.92
N LEU A 290 -26.05 10.48 1.20
CA LEU A 290 -24.82 10.08 0.52
C LEU A 290 -25.06 9.00 -0.55
N ARG A 291 -26.33 8.68 -0.84
CA ARG A 291 -26.73 7.69 -1.84
C ARG A 291 -26.86 8.32 -3.23
#